data_d765f3c5da1f7da942d9b19a488d20a3
#
_entry.id   d765f3c5da1f7da942d9b19a488d20a3
#
_cell.length_a   1.000
_cell.length_b   1.000
_cell.length_c   1.000
_cell.angle_alpha   90.00
_cell.angle_beta   90.00
_cell.angle_gamma   90.00
#
_symmetry.space_group_name_H-M   'P 1'
#
loop_
_entity.id
_entity.type
_entity.pdbx_description
1 polymer ?
#
loop_
_entity_poly.entity_id
_entity_poly.type
_entity_poly.pdbx_seq_one_letter_code
_entity_poly.pdbx_strand_id
1 'polypeptide(L)'
;GQAREGLQSSPYALDTNQHRFLQTAIDSGALLLFPGTTLMLDDLRWDTDLIRRYDLAGPRYTSYPTAVQLHSEVGSFDLLHALRESRRAVRPLSLYVHVPFCANICYYCACNKVITKDRARAAPYLQRLEQEIQLIACHLDPKQRVEQLHFGGGTPTFLSHVELRQLMATLRQHFHLLDDDSGDYGIEIDPREADWSTMGLLRELGFNRVSLGVQDLDPAVQRAVNRLQSLEQTRTLIEAARTLQFRSINLDLIYGLPKQTPEGFARTVEEVIRLQPDRLSVFNYAHLPERFMPQRRIDSNDLPSAAAKLEMLHATIDQLTAAGYRYIGMDHFALPDDELAIAQEEGTLQRNFQGYTTHGHCDLIGLGVSAISQIGDLYCQNSSDLNTYQDSLSNAQLATQRGLLCNHDDRIRRAVIQQLICHFELDFEPIEQAFTIDFRGYFNDLWPELLTLQRDGLIRLDDKGIRILPAGRLLARSVCMVFDAYLAMHNRQRFSRVI
;
A
#
# COMPACT_ATOMS: atom_id res chain seq x y z
N GLY A 1 4.38 -48.63 35.30
CA GLY A 1 5.00 -47.33 35.29
C GLY A 1 4.14 -46.35 34.49
N GLN A 2 3.42 -45.49 35.19
CA GLN A 2 2.60 -44.42 34.58
C GLN A 2 3.48 -43.20 34.30
N ALA A 3 3.48 -42.74 33.05
CA ALA A 3 3.87 -41.40 32.72
C ALA A 3 2.62 -40.65 32.21
N ARG A 4 2.19 -39.66 32.97
CA ARG A 4 1.17 -38.67 32.56
C ARG A 4 1.91 -37.52 31.89
N GLU A 5 1.69 -37.34 30.60
CA GLU A 5 2.07 -36.13 29.88
C GLU A 5 1.08 -35.02 30.21
N GLY A 6 1.64 -33.88 30.61
CA GLY A 6 0.87 -32.65 30.82
C GLY A 6 0.59 -31.96 29.49
N LEU A 7 -0.66 -31.86 29.14
CA LEU A 7 -1.13 -30.95 28.06
C LEU A 7 -1.07 -29.51 28.61
N GLN A 8 -0.18 -28.71 28.05
CA GLN A 8 -0.20 -27.26 28.20
C GLN A 8 -1.46 -26.73 27.53
N SER A 9 -2.34 -26.11 28.30
CA SER A 9 -3.54 -25.43 27.83
C SER A 9 -3.17 -24.16 27.07
N SER A 10 -3.72 -24.03 25.87
CA SER A 10 -3.71 -22.80 25.06
C SER A 10 -4.34 -21.64 25.84
N PRO A 11 -3.78 -20.42 25.79
CA PRO A 11 -4.30 -19.27 26.53
C PRO A 11 -5.63 -18.70 25.99
N TYR A 12 -6.26 -19.33 25.00
CA TYR A 12 -7.52 -18.89 24.37
C TYR A 12 -8.70 -19.85 24.57
N ALA A 13 -8.64 -20.76 25.53
CA ALA A 13 -9.82 -21.56 25.89
C ALA A 13 -10.77 -20.70 26.72
N LEU A 14 -11.91 -20.32 26.14
CA LEU A 14 -13.01 -19.69 26.87
C LEU A 14 -13.47 -20.62 28.00
N ASP A 15 -13.65 -20.03 29.20
CA ASP A 15 -14.21 -20.72 30.35
C ASP A 15 -15.59 -21.29 30.00
N THR A 16 -15.92 -22.45 30.56
CA THR A 16 -17.22 -23.14 30.39
C THR A 16 -18.42 -22.26 30.73
N ASN A 17 -18.25 -21.28 31.62
CA ASN A 17 -19.29 -20.30 31.92
C ASN A 17 -19.48 -19.26 30.82
N GLN A 18 -18.41 -18.86 30.14
CA GLN A 18 -18.49 -17.96 28.99
C GLN A 18 -19.16 -18.65 27.79
N HIS A 19 -18.90 -19.93 27.59
CA HIS A 19 -19.57 -20.72 26.53
C HIS A 19 -21.08 -20.85 26.76
N ARG A 20 -21.49 -21.07 28.01
CA ARG A 20 -22.92 -21.13 28.37
C ARG A 20 -23.61 -19.78 28.23
N PHE A 21 -22.91 -18.69 28.55
CA PHE A 21 -23.46 -17.34 28.45
C PHE A 21 -23.65 -16.94 26.98
N LEU A 22 -22.67 -17.26 26.11
CA LEU A 22 -22.74 -17.02 24.67
C LEU A 22 -23.88 -17.83 24.02
N GLN A 23 -24.05 -19.10 24.41
CA GLN A 23 -25.12 -19.94 23.87
C GLN A 23 -26.51 -19.42 24.25
N THR A 24 -26.68 -18.95 25.49
CA THR A 24 -27.95 -18.36 25.95
C THR A 24 -28.25 -17.02 25.25
N ALA A 25 -27.23 -16.23 24.95
CA ALA A 25 -27.38 -14.95 24.22
C ALA A 25 -27.76 -15.17 22.74
N ILE A 26 -27.20 -16.20 22.12
CA ILE A 26 -27.54 -16.60 20.74
C ILE A 26 -28.98 -17.10 20.67
N ASP A 27 -29.39 -17.93 21.63
CA ASP A 27 -30.73 -18.52 21.68
C ASP A 27 -31.83 -17.50 22.03
N SER A 28 -31.48 -16.39 22.68
CA SER A 28 -32.42 -15.32 23.06
C SER A 28 -32.51 -14.16 22.09
N GLY A 29 -31.67 -14.13 21.05
CA GLY A 29 -31.61 -13.03 20.06
C GLY A 29 -31.17 -11.68 20.66
N ALA A 30 -30.59 -11.68 21.85
CA ALA A 30 -30.11 -10.47 22.51
C ALA A 30 -28.65 -10.22 22.17
N LEU A 31 -28.38 -9.11 21.46
CA LEU A 31 -27.03 -8.62 21.21
C LEU A 31 -26.44 -8.07 22.52
N LEU A 32 -25.55 -8.82 23.15
CA LEU A 32 -24.78 -8.35 24.29
C LEU A 32 -23.48 -7.68 23.79
N LEU A 33 -23.44 -6.37 23.94
CA LEU A 33 -22.23 -5.58 23.68
C LEU A 33 -21.29 -5.74 24.89
N PHE A 34 -20.20 -6.47 24.72
CA PHE A 34 -19.09 -6.45 25.67
C PHE A 34 -18.19 -5.24 25.42
N PRO A 35 -17.76 -4.51 26.44
CA PRO A 35 -16.76 -3.45 26.27
C PRO A 35 -15.45 -4.09 25.82
N GLY A 36 -15.01 -3.79 24.60
CA GLY A 36 -13.77 -4.28 24.00
C GLY A 36 -13.91 -5.32 22.90
N THR A 37 -15.13 -5.81 22.63
CA THR A 37 -15.35 -6.65 21.45
C THR A 37 -15.97 -5.78 20.35
N THR A 38 -15.17 -5.29 19.46
CA THR A 38 -15.66 -4.68 18.21
C THR A 38 -16.32 -5.78 17.40
N LEU A 39 -17.66 -5.74 17.30
CA LEU A 39 -18.41 -6.62 16.41
C LEU A 39 -18.02 -6.25 14.97
N MET A 40 -17.24 -7.13 14.34
CA MET A 40 -16.60 -6.95 13.03
C MET A 40 -17.52 -7.24 11.84
N LEU A 41 -18.84 -7.22 12.01
CA LEU A 41 -19.77 -7.68 10.97
C LEU A 41 -20.45 -6.56 10.17
N ASP A 42 -20.36 -5.28 10.60
CA ASP A 42 -20.92 -4.14 9.85
C ASP A 42 -19.94 -2.96 9.82
N ASP A 43 -18.71 -3.24 9.41
CA ASP A 43 -17.63 -2.23 9.47
C ASP A 43 -17.71 -1.17 8.38
N LEU A 44 -18.53 -1.37 7.36
CA LEU A 44 -18.66 -0.47 6.23
C LEU A 44 -20.13 -0.26 5.88
N ARG A 45 -20.57 0.99 5.88
CA ARG A 45 -21.92 1.37 5.48
C ARG A 45 -21.86 2.28 4.27
N TRP A 46 -22.53 1.89 3.20
CA TRP A 46 -22.67 2.72 2.01
C TRP A 46 -23.69 3.85 2.24
N ASP A 47 -23.29 5.08 2.01
CA ASP A 47 -24.14 6.28 2.06
C ASP A 47 -23.81 7.18 0.87
N THR A 48 -24.64 7.09 -0.16
CA THR A 48 -24.44 7.80 -1.44
C THR A 48 -24.39 9.32 -1.28
N ASP A 49 -25.25 9.88 -0.43
CA ASP A 49 -25.32 11.34 -0.24
C ASP A 49 -24.08 11.86 0.50
N LEU A 50 -23.62 11.11 1.48
CA LEU A 50 -22.40 11.42 2.22
C LEU A 50 -21.17 11.31 1.31
N ILE A 51 -21.09 10.27 0.51
CA ILE A 51 -20.02 10.08 -0.47
C ILE A 51 -19.97 11.24 -1.46
N ARG A 52 -21.10 11.64 -2.03
CA ARG A 52 -21.16 12.77 -2.97
C ARG A 52 -20.71 14.08 -2.35
N ARG A 53 -21.04 14.33 -1.08
CA ARG A 53 -20.63 15.55 -0.38
C ARG A 53 -19.14 15.60 -0.06
N TYR A 54 -18.53 14.46 0.23
CA TYR A 54 -17.15 14.35 0.68
C TYR A 54 -16.19 13.75 -0.37
N ASP A 55 -16.64 13.53 -1.60
CA ASP A 55 -15.78 13.12 -2.72
C ASP A 55 -14.98 14.34 -3.23
N LEU A 56 -14.00 14.74 -2.44
CA LEU A 56 -13.10 15.85 -2.71
C LEU A 56 -11.76 15.32 -3.23
N ALA A 57 -11.03 16.17 -3.96
CA ALA A 57 -9.64 15.85 -4.31
C ALA A 57 -8.74 15.92 -3.06
N GLY A 58 -7.93 14.92 -2.85
CA GLY A 58 -7.05 14.86 -1.68
C GLY A 58 -5.91 13.86 -1.80
N PRO A 59 -4.89 13.96 -0.94
CA PRO A 59 -3.77 13.03 -0.91
C PRO A 59 -4.21 11.61 -0.55
N ARG A 60 -3.40 10.62 -0.95
CA ARG A 60 -3.64 9.22 -0.57
C ARG A 60 -3.01 8.84 0.77
N TYR A 61 -2.26 9.75 1.37
CA TYR A 61 -1.57 9.58 2.65
C TYR A 61 -0.74 8.28 2.76
N THR A 62 0.03 8.00 1.71
CA THR A 62 1.11 7.01 1.79
C THR A 62 2.30 7.53 2.59
N SER A 63 2.28 8.79 2.92
CA SER A 63 3.17 9.48 3.86
C SER A 63 2.50 10.75 4.37
N TYR A 64 3.03 11.30 5.45
CA TYR A 64 2.75 12.67 5.87
C TYR A 64 4.02 13.30 6.47
N PRO A 65 4.46 14.44 5.99
CA PRO A 65 4.00 15.17 4.80
C PRO A 65 4.05 14.32 3.52
N THR A 66 3.20 14.67 2.54
CA THR A 66 3.11 13.91 1.28
C THR A 66 4.28 14.20 0.35
N ALA A 67 4.52 13.32 -0.64
CA ALA A 67 5.63 13.47 -1.59
C ALA A 67 5.60 14.79 -2.39
N VAL A 68 4.44 15.43 -2.51
CA VAL A 68 4.31 16.76 -3.14
C VAL A 68 5.09 17.84 -2.37
N GLN A 69 5.33 17.62 -1.08
CA GLN A 69 6.03 18.57 -0.21
C GLN A 69 7.56 18.46 -0.29
N LEU A 70 8.10 17.42 -0.92
CA LEU A 70 9.53 17.22 -1.06
C LEU A 70 10.15 18.35 -1.91
N HIS A 71 11.27 18.89 -1.47
CA HIS A 71 11.93 20.04 -2.08
C HIS A 71 13.43 19.83 -2.25
N SER A 72 14.07 20.64 -3.09
CA SER A 72 15.47 20.47 -3.50
C SER A 72 16.52 20.88 -2.47
N GLU A 73 16.12 21.51 -1.37
CA GLU A 73 17.05 21.92 -0.30
C GLU A 73 17.51 20.73 0.56
N VAL A 74 16.79 19.62 0.51
CA VAL A 74 17.14 18.36 1.19
C VAL A 74 17.66 17.38 0.15
N GLY A 75 18.86 16.90 0.33
CA GLY A 75 19.60 16.10 -0.65
C GLY A 75 20.39 14.95 -0.05
N SER A 76 21.41 14.51 -0.78
CA SER A 76 22.24 13.34 -0.42
C SER A 76 22.96 13.49 0.91
N PHE A 77 23.35 14.70 1.31
CA PHE A 77 23.99 14.93 2.60
C PHE A 77 23.06 14.55 3.76
N ASP A 78 21.78 14.96 3.67
CA ASP A 78 20.76 14.63 4.67
C ASP A 78 20.49 13.12 4.70
N LEU A 79 20.46 12.48 3.53
CA LEU A 79 20.31 11.03 3.44
C LEU A 79 21.47 10.30 4.13
N LEU A 80 22.70 10.71 3.90
CA LEU A 80 23.87 10.10 4.54
C LEU A 80 23.84 10.27 6.07
N HIS A 81 23.38 11.42 6.55
CA HIS A 81 23.20 11.63 7.98
C HIS A 81 22.14 10.68 8.56
N ALA A 82 20.98 10.55 7.90
CA ALA A 82 19.92 9.65 8.34
C ALA A 82 20.36 8.17 8.34
N LEU A 83 21.13 7.75 7.33
CA LEU A 83 21.69 6.39 7.27
C LEU A 83 22.61 6.10 8.45
N ARG A 84 23.44 7.07 8.85
CA ARG A 84 24.32 6.93 10.02
C ARG A 84 23.52 6.80 11.31
N GLU A 85 22.45 7.56 11.48
CA GLU A 85 21.56 7.42 12.64
C GLU A 85 20.85 6.04 12.65
N SER A 86 20.40 5.57 11.51
CA SER A 86 19.85 4.22 11.34
C SER A 86 20.86 3.15 11.76
N ARG A 87 22.11 3.28 11.30
CA ARG A 87 23.22 2.40 11.67
C ARG A 87 23.48 2.38 13.18
N ARG A 88 23.53 3.54 13.82
CA ARG A 88 23.77 3.63 15.28
C ARG A 88 22.68 2.92 16.08
N ALA A 89 21.43 3.09 15.68
CA ALA A 89 20.29 2.47 16.32
C ALA A 89 20.08 1.00 15.88
N VAL A 90 20.82 0.53 14.88
CA VAL A 90 20.69 -0.81 14.28
C VAL A 90 19.23 -1.08 13.91
N ARG A 91 18.54 -0.10 13.29
CA ARG A 91 17.13 -0.25 12.93
C ARG A 91 16.97 -1.24 11.78
N PRO A 92 15.92 -2.08 11.82
CA PRO A 92 15.66 -2.99 10.70
C PRO A 92 15.30 -2.22 9.43
N LEU A 93 15.49 -2.85 8.28
CA LEU A 93 15.37 -2.23 6.97
C LEU A 93 14.20 -2.81 6.19
N SER A 94 13.57 -1.95 5.40
CA SER A 94 12.70 -2.27 4.29
C SER A 94 13.35 -1.73 3.01
N LEU A 95 13.51 -2.57 2.00
CA LEU A 95 14.08 -2.15 0.71
C LEU A 95 13.00 -2.11 -0.35
N TYR A 96 12.95 -1.03 -1.11
CA TYR A 96 12.17 -0.91 -2.34
C TYR A 96 13.12 -0.79 -3.52
N VAL A 97 12.96 -1.66 -4.52
CA VAL A 97 13.77 -1.65 -5.74
C VAL A 97 12.88 -1.29 -6.93
N HIS A 98 13.19 -0.18 -7.58
CA HIS A 98 12.45 0.30 -8.75
C HIS A 98 13.07 -0.23 -10.04
N VAL A 99 12.29 -1.02 -10.80
CA VAL A 99 12.67 -1.52 -12.12
C VAL A 99 11.75 -0.86 -13.16
N PRO A 100 12.24 0.14 -13.91
CA PRO A 100 11.37 1.05 -14.67
C PRO A 100 10.88 0.49 -16.00
N PHE A 101 11.31 -0.68 -16.43
CA PHE A 101 11.08 -1.17 -17.80
C PHE A 101 9.74 -1.85 -17.98
N CYS A 102 9.06 -1.55 -19.11
CA CYS A 102 7.90 -2.26 -19.60
C CYS A 102 8.06 -2.49 -21.12
N ALA A 103 7.69 -3.69 -21.60
CA ALA A 103 7.70 -4.00 -23.03
C ALA A 103 6.55 -3.34 -23.79
N ASN A 104 5.42 -3.11 -23.12
CA ASN A 104 4.21 -2.52 -23.70
C ASN A 104 3.68 -1.39 -22.82
N ILE A 105 3.10 -0.38 -23.46
CA ILE A 105 2.49 0.74 -22.75
C ILE A 105 1.03 0.43 -22.44
N CYS A 106 0.65 0.55 -21.17
CA CYS A 106 -0.75 0.58 -20.76
C CYS A 106 -1.21 2.04 -20.70
N TYR A 107 -2.33 2.37 -21.36
CA TYR A 107 -2.72 3.77 -21.53
C TYR A 107 -3.14 4.47 -20.24
N TYR A 108 -3.60 3.71 -19.24
CA TYR A 108 -3.97 4.27 -17.94
C TYR A 108 -2.77 4.61 -17.05
N CYS A 109 -1.58 4.10 -17.36
CA CYS A 109 -0.46 4.02 -16.43
C CYS A 109 0.18 5.37 -16.12
N ALA A 110 0.29 5.67 -14.81
CA ALA A 110 0.92 6.86 -14.26
C ALA A 110 2.34 6.62 -13.69
N CYS A 111 2.84 5.40 -13.72
CA CYS A 111 4.14 5.04 -13.14
C CYS A 111 5.32 5.66 -13.90
N ASN A 112 6.42 5.90 -13.20
CA ASN A 112 7.69 6.24 -13.83
C ASN A 112 8.27 5.01 -14.52
N LYS A 113 8.31 5.03 -15.85
CA LYS A 113 8.65 3.87 -16.66
C LYS A 113 9.37 4.24 -17.95
N VAL A 114 10.06 3.25 -18.48
CA VAL A 114 10.69 3.26 -19.79
C VAL A 114 10.05 2.17 -20.64
N ILE A 115 9.38 2.55 -21.72
CA ILE A 115 8.76 1.61 -22.65
C ILE A 115 9.78 1.21 -23.69
N THR A 116 10.13 -0.07 -23.73
CA THR A 116 11.07 -0.62 -24.71
C THR A 116 10.89 -2.13 -24.88
N LYS A 117 11.04 -2.62 -26.08
CA LYS A 117 11.17 -4.06 -26.36
C LYS A 117 12.62 -4.54 -26.35
N ASP A 118 13.56 -3.61 -26.33
CA ASP A 118 14.98 -3.91 -26.27
C ASP A 118 15.38 -4.28 -24.84
N ARG A 119 15.50 -5.58 -24.58
CA ARG A 119 15.87 -6.12 -23.26
C ARG A 119 17.28 -5.71 -22.83
N ALA A 120 18.17 -5.41 -23.80
CA ALA A 120 19.53 -4.99 -23.51
C ALA A 120 19.63 -3.64 -22.78
N ARG A 121 18.57 -2.83 -22.81
CA ARG A 121 18.53 -1.55 -22.06
C ARG A 121 18.54 -1.72 -20.54
N ALA A 122 18.22 -2.88 -20.04
CA ALA A 122 18.25 -3.15 -18.60
C ALA A 122 19.68 -3.19 -18.04
N ALA A 123 20.67 -3.71 -18.77
CA ALA A 123 22.01 -3.90 -18.28
C ALA A 123 22.72 -2.62 -17.80
N PRO A 124 22.70 -1.49 -18.55
CA PRO A 124 23.27 -0.24 -18.07
C PRO A 124 22.59 0.29 -16.80
N TYR A 125 21.27 0.15 -16.71
CA TYR A 125 20.51 0.55 -15.52
C TYR A 125 20.91 -0.29 -14.30
N LEU A 126 20.98 -1.62 -14.44
CA LEU A 126 21.39 -2.53 -13.38
C LEU A 126 22.78 -2.24 -12.86
N GLN A 127 23.71 -1.88 -13.75
CA GLN A 127 25.05 -1.47 -13.35
C GLN A 127 25.03 -0.24 -12.43
N ARG A 128 24.18 0.75 -12.72
CA ARG A 128 24.02 1.94 -11.87
C ARG A 128 23.30 1.61 -10.57
N LEU A 129 22.30 0.77 -10.62
CA LEU A 129 21.59 0.28 -9.43
C LEU A 129 22.54 -0.46 -8.47
N GLU A 130 23.44 -1.30 -8.98
CA GLU A 130 24.48 -1.95 -8.18
C GLU A 130 25.42 -0.95 -7.52
N GLN A 131 25.80 0.12 -8.22
CA GLN A 131 26.60 1.19 -7.65
C GLN A 131 25.86 1.92 -6.52
N GLU A 132 24.55 2.19 -6.69
CA GLU A 132 23.72 2.77 -5.64
C GLU A 132 23.64 1.86 -4.40
N ILE A 133 23.43 0.57 -4.60
CA ILE A 133 23.41 -0.43 -3.55
C ILE A 133 24.71 -0.37 -2.73
N GLN A 134 25.85 -0.33 -3.38
CA GLN A 134 27.16 -0.24 -2.73
C GLN A 134 27.32 1.07 -1.94
N LEU A 135 26.95 2.19 -2.55
CA LEU A 135 27.06 3.51 -1.92
C LEU A 135 26.16 3.65 -0.68
N ILE A 136 24.98 3.07 -0.72
CA ILE A 136 24.04 3.10 0.43
C ILE A 136 24.51 2.13 1.51
N ALA A 137 24.79 0.88 1.14
CA ALA A 137 25.09 -0.18 2.10
C ALA A 137 26.35 0.08 2.93
N CYS A 138 27.35 0.77 2.38
CA CYS A 138 28.56 1.09 3.12
C CYS A 138 28.32 2.02 4.32
N HIS A 139 27.19 2.72 4.39
CA HIS A 139 26.78 3.57 5.50
C HIS A 139 25.92 2.87 6.54
N LEU A 140 25.60 1.59 6.34
CA LEU A 140 24.75 0.80 7.21
C LEU A 140 25.56 -0.25 7.99
N ASP A 141 24.97 -0.78 9.06
CA ASP A 141 25.55 -1.89 9.81
C ASP A 141 25.14 -3.21 9.19
N PRO A 142 26.07 -4.17 8.98
CA PRO A 142 25.74 -5.50 8.49
C PRO A 142 24.72 -6.29 9.35
N LYS A 143 24.50 -5.88 10.59
CA LYS A 143 23.51 -6.47 11.50
C LYS A 143 22.10 -5.97 11.26
N GLN A 144 21.92 -4.88 10.49
CA GLN A 144 20.59 -4.37 10.16
C GLN A 144 19.89 -5.33 9.21
N ARG A 145 18.91 -6.06 9.72
CA ARG A 145 18.17 -7.09 8.96
C ARG A 145 17.19 -6.44 8.00
N VAL A 146 17.15 -6.95 6.78
CA VAL A 146 16.12 -6.57 5.81
C VAL A 146 14.87 -7.43 6.07
N GLU A 147 13.94 -6.88 6.80
CA GLU A 147 12.67 -7.57 7.13
C GLU A 147 11.68 -7.53 5.97
N GLN A 148 11.76 -6.53 5.11
CA GLN A 148 10.90 -6.35 3.96
C GLN A 148 11.70 -5.99 2.72
N LEU A 149 11.35 -6.60 1.58
CA LEU A 149 11.89 -6.28 0.25
C LEU A 149 10.74 -6.24 -0.75
N HIS A 150 10.71 -5.23 -1.60
CA HIS A 150 9.70 -5.11 -2.63
C HIS A 150 10.31 -4.66 -3.96
N PHE A 151 10.02 -5.39 -5.02
CA PHE A 151 10.35 -5.01 -6.40
C PHE A 151 9.10 -4.47 -7.08
N GLY A 152 9.19 -3.23 -7.55
CA GLY A 152 8.10 -2.56 -8.24
C GLY A 152 8.59 -1.67 -9.37
N GLY A 153 7.70 -0.83 -9.88
CA GLY A 153 7.99 0.20 -10.86
C GLY A 153 7.26 0.06 -12.18
N GLY A 154 7.95 -0.33 -13.22
CA GLY A 154 7.36 -0.73 -14.50
C GLY A 154 6.92 -2.20 -14.44
N THR A 155 7.81 -3.07 -14.86
CA THR A 155 7.61 -4.52 -14.80
C THR A 155 8.92 -5.19 -14.37
N PRO A 156 9.08 -5.57 -13.09
CA PRO A 156 10.32 -6.19 -12.63
C PRO A 156 10.72 -7.45 -13.39
N THR A 157 9.75 -8.24 -13.85
CA THR A 157 9.98 -9.44 -14.67
C THR A 157 10.35 -9.15 -16.13
N PHE A 158 10.47 -7.87 -16.51
CA PHE A 158 11.17 -7.46 -17.72
C PHE A 158 12.64 -7.92 -17.69
N LEU A 159 13.25 -7.99 -16.52
CA LEU A 159 14.60 -8.51 -16.33
C LEU A 159 14.64 -9.99 -16.68
N SER A 160 15.74 -10.41 -17.31
CA SER A 160 16.00 -11.82 -17.57
C SER A 160 16.22 -12.58 -16.27
N HIS A 161 16.15 -13.91 -16.32
CA HIS A 161 16.44 -14.76 -15.17
C HIS A 161 17.86 -14.53 -14.64
N VAL A 162 18.83 -14.36 -15.54
CA VAL A 162 20.24 -14.07 -15.17
C VAL A 162 20.32 -12.71 -14.46
N GLU A 163 19.64 -11.71 -14.98
CA GLU A 163 19.63 -10.36 -14.39
C GLU A 163 18.94 -10.34 -13.02
N LEU A 164 17.83 -11.04 -12.85
CA LEU A 164 17.17 -11.19 -11.55
C LEU A 164 18.07 -11.90 -10.52
N ARG A 165 18.76 -12.98 -10.93
CA ARG A 165 19.74 -13.66 -10.06
C ARG A 165 20.88 -12.74 -9.65
N GLN A 166 21.43 -11.98 -10.59
CA GLN A 166 22.53 -11.06 -10.33
C GLN A 166 22.12 -9.94 -9.37
N LEU A 167 20.94 -9.33 -9.59
CA LEU A 167 20.43 -8.27 -8.73
C LEU A 167 20.20 -8.76 -7.30
N MET A 168 19.59 -9.94 -7.13
CA MET A 168 19.40 -10.54 -5.81
C MET A 168 20.72 -10.93 -5.15
N ALA A 169 21.70 -11.41 -5.91
CA ALA A 169 23.03 -11.70 -5.40
C ALA A 169 23.73 -10.43 -4.89
N THR A 170 23.61 -9.32 -5.62
CA THR A 170 24.15 -8.02 -5.21
C THR A 170 23.49 -7.52 -3.92
N LEU A 171 22.15 -7.63 -3.82
CA LEU A 171 21.44 -7.26 -2.60
C LEU A 171 21.88 -8.11 -1.40
N ARG A 172 22.04 -9.43 -1.56
CA ARG A 172 22.51 -10.32 -0.50
C ARG A 172 23.96 -10.07 -0.09
N GLN A 173 24.78 -9.66 -1.02
CA GLN A 173 26.18 -9.31 -0.75
C GLN A 173 26.30 -8.06 0.12
N HIS A 174 25.45 -7.06 -0.07
CA HIS A 174 25.56 -5.74 0.55
C HIS A 174 24.59 -5.50 1.70
N PHE A 175 23.47 -6.23 1.77
CA PHE A 175 22.47 -6.11 2.82
C PHE A 175 22.25 -7.46 3.50
N HIS A 176 21.82 -7.43 4.74
CA HIS A 176 21.49 -8.62 5.50
C HIS A 176 20.05 -9.08 5.17
N LEU A 177 19.87 -9.74 4.03
CA LEU A 177 18.62 -10.40 3.68
C LEU A 177 18.43 -11.67 4.52
N LEU A 178 17.16 -11.98 4.82
CA LEU A 178 16.78 -13.17 5.59
C LEU A 178 16.69 -14.39 4.66
N ASP A 179 17.23 -15.53 5.11
CA ASP A 179 17.28 -16.77 4.32
C ASP A 179 16.29 -17.83 4.81
N ASP A 180 15.61 -17.57 5.94
CA ASP A 180 14.71 -18.49 6.62
C ASP A 180 13.23 -18.33 6.22
N ASP A 181 12.95 -17.58 5.16
CA ASP A 181 11.60 -17.24 4.67
C ASP A 181 10.75 -16.44 5.67
N SER A 182 11.35 -15.88 6.71
CA SER A 182 10.65 -15.03 7.70
C SER A 182 10.43 -13.60 7.23
N GLY A 183 11.15 -13.14 6.20
CA GLY A 183 10.99 -11.82 5.62
C GLY A 183 9.71 -11.68 4.80
N ASP A 184 9.31 -10.45 4.57
CA ASP A 184 8.20 -10.08 3.69
C ASP A 184 8.79 -9.61 2.36
N TYR A 185 8.98 -10.53 1.40
CA TYR A 185 9.67 -10.28 0.14
C TYR A 185 8.71 -10.41 -1.02
N GLY A 186 8.28 -9.27 -1.56
CA GLY A 186 7.25 -9.16 -2.59
C GLY A 186 7.75 -8.63 -3.92
N ILE A 187 7.02 -8.95 -4.97
CA ILE A 187 7.28 -8.48 -6.32
C ILE A 187 5.98 -8.22 -7.08
N GLU A 188 5.94 -7.12 -7.81
CA GLU A 188 4.87 -6.79 -8.76
C GLU A 188 5.12 -7.51 -10.09
N ILE A 189 4.09 -8.15 -10.63
CA ILE A 189 4.16 -8.96 -11.84
C ILE A 189 3.07 -8.53 -12.82
N ASP A 190 3.46 -8.26 -14.05
CA ASP A 190 2.56 -8.25 -15.20
C ASP A 190 2.42 -9.70 -15.68
N PRO A 191 1.24 -10.32 -15.62
CA PRO A 191 1.06 -11.73 -16.02
C PRO A 191 1.45 -12.04 -17.46
N ARG A 192 1.56 -11.04 -18.33
CA ARG A 192 2.04 -11.22 -19.69
C ARG A 192 3.57 -11.44 -19.79
N GLU A 193 4.28 -11.09 -18.71
CA GLU A 193 5.76 -11.09 -18.63
C GLU A 193 6.28 -12.14 -17.62
N ALA A 194 5.52 -13.17 -17.33
CA ALA A 194 5.92 -14.23 -16.41
C ALA A 194 5.27 -15.57 -16.79
N ASP A 195 5.93 -16.65 -16.42
CA ASP A 195 5.47 -18.03 -16.56
C ASP A 195 5.85 -18.87 -15.32
N TRP A 196 5.60 -20.17 -15.37
CA TRP A 196 5.98 -21.09 -14.30
C TRP A 196 7.46 -21.03 -13.96
N SER A 197 8.33 -20.97 -14.97
CA SER A 197 9.77 -20.86 -14.80
C SER A 197 10.15 -19.58 -14.06
N THR A 198 9.53 -18.46 -14.40
CA THR A 198 9.72 -17.19 -13.70
C THR A 198 9.29 -17.30 -12.24
N MET A 199 8.13 -17.89 -11.97
CA MET A 199 7.61 -18.04 -10.60
C MET A 199 8.53 -18.94 -9.77
N GLY A 200 9.05 -20.03 -10.35
CA GLY A 200 10.00 -20.92 -9.69
C GLY A 200 11.29 -20.20 -9.33
N LEU A 201 11.83 -19.40 -10.25
CA LEU A 201 13.02 -18.58 -10.00
C LEU A 201 12.78 -17.57 -8.86
N LEU A 202 11.66 -16.84 -8.90
CA LEU A 202 11.35 -15.84 -7.87
C LEU A 202 11.27 -16.48 -6.49
N ARG A 203 10.66 -17.67 -6.40
CA ARG A 203 10.58 -18.40 -5.13
C ARG A 203 11.96 -18.87 -4.64
N GLU A 204 12.78 -19.37 -5.54
CA GLU A 204 14.18 -19.74 -5.25
C GLU A 204 14.99 -18.54 -4.75
N LEU A 205 14.77 -17.36 -5.31
CA LEU A 205 15.45 -16.13 -4.91
C LEU A 205 14.98 -15.58 -3.55
N GLY A 206 13.91 -16.13 -2.98
CA GLY A 206 13.42 -15.76 -1.66
C GLY A 206 12.14 -14.92 -1.64
N PHE A 207 11.55 -14.62 -2.80
CA PHE A 207 10.24 -13.96 -2.84
C PHE A 207 9.15 -14.88 -2.32
N ASN A 208 8.30 -14.37 -1.47
CA ASN A 208 7.18 -15.11 -0.86
C ASN A 208 5.83 -14.41 -1.00
N ARG A 209 5.79 -13.27 -1.67
CA ARG A 209 4.58 -12.51 -1.99
C ARG A 209 4.60 -12.05 -3.44
N VAL A 210 3.45 -12.10 -4.08
CA VAL A 210 3.30 -11.58 -5.45
C VAL A 210 2.08 -10.67 -5.53
N SER A 211 2.20 -9.63 -6.35
CA SER A 211 1.09 -8.76 -6.74
C SER A 211 0.93 -8.83 -8.26
N LEU A 212 -0.23 -9.28 -8.71
CA LEU A 212 -0.53 -9.48 -10.13
C LEU A 212 -1.46 -8.38 -10.62
N GLY A 213 -1.06 -7.65 -11.66
CA GLY A 213 -1.92 -6.67 -12.32
C GLY A 213 -2.93 -7.35 -13.22
N VAL A 214 -4.21 -7.31 -12.87
CA VAL A 214 -5.33 -7.84 -13.67
C VAL A 214 -6.09 -6.71 -14.33
N GLN A 215 -6.41 -5.67 -13.59
CA GLN A 215 -7.11 -4.44 -13.95
C GLN A 215 -8.58 -4.68 -14.34
N ASP A 216 -8.84 -5.34 -15.45
CA ASP A 216 -10.16 -5.79 -15.91
C ASP A 216 -10.00 -7.01 -16.84
N LEU A 217 -10.94 -7.91 -16.82
CA LEU A 217 -10.95 -9.11 -17.66
C LEU A 217 -11.78 -8.94 -18.94
N ASP A 218 -12.52 -7.86 -19.09
CA ASP A 218 -13.31 -7.59 -20.29
C ASP A 218 -12.38 -7.25 -21.49
N PRO A 219 -12.44 -8.01 -22.59
CA PRO A 219 -11.58 -7.78 -23.75
C PRO A 219 -11.74 -6.39 -24.37
N ALA A 220 -12.95 -5.79 -24.36
CA ALA A 220 -13.17 -4.45 -24.91
C ALA A 220 -12.46 -3.39 -24.05
N VAL A 221 -12.50 -3.52 -22.73
CA VAL A 221 -11.77 -2.65 -21.81
C VAL A 221 -10.26 -2.83 -21.98
N GLN A 222 -9.79 -4.06 -22.07
CA GLN A 222 -8.37 -4.37 -22.25
C GLN A 222 -7.81 -3.75 -23.57
N ARG A 223 -8.57 -3.84 -24.64
CA ARG A 223 -8.20 -3.19 -25.91
C ARG A 223 -8.14 -1.67 -25.78
N ALA A 224 -9.11 -1.08 -25.10
CA ALA A 224 -9.18 0.37 -24.91
C ALA A 224 -7.99 0.94 -24.12
N VAL A 225 -7.39 0.14 -23.24
CA VAL A 225 -6.22 0.53 -22.42
C VAL A 225 -4.92 -0.11 -22.89
N ASN A 226 -4.92 -0.81 -24.01
CA ASN A 226 -3.77 -1.50 -24.59
C ASN A 226 -3.13 -2.53 -23.62
N ARG A 227 -3.97 -3.28 -22.93
CA ARG A 227 -3.52 -4.36 -22.05
C ARG A 227 -4.34 -5.62 -22.26
N LEU A 228 -3.98 -6.37 -23.28
CA LEU A 228 -4.59 -7.67 -23.60
C LEU A 228 -3.97 -8.76 -22.74
N GLN A 229 -4.77 -9.38 -21.91
CA GLN A 229 -4.36 -10.37 -20.95
C GLN A 229 -5.49 -11.38 -20.74
N SER A 230 -5.21 -12.66 -20.95
CA SER A 230 -6.22 -13.70 -20.75
C SER A 230 -6.39 -14.02 -19.26
N LEU A 231 -7.57 -14.49 -18.87
CA LEU A 231 -7.81 -15.03 -17.54
C LEU A 231 -6.87 -16.23 -17.26
N GLU A 232 -6.57 -17.01 -18.27
CA GLU A 232 -5.69 -18.17 -18.15
C GLU A 232 -4.25 -17.79 -17.78
N GLN A 233 -3.72 -16.69 -18.32
CA GLN A 233 -2.40 -16.18 -17.92
C GLN A 233 -2.36 -15.88 -16.42
N THR A 234 -3.38 -15.23 -15.89
CA THR A 234 -3.48 -14.91 -14.46
C THR A 234 -3.66 -16.18 -13.61
N ARG A 235 -4.56 -17.08 -14.03
CA ARG A 235 -4.81 -18.35 -13.34
C ARG A 235 -3.54 -19.19 -13.23
N THR A 236 -2.79 -19.32 -14.32
CA THR A 236 -1.54 -20.07 -14.36
C THR A 236 -0.53 -19.57 -13.33
N LEU A 237 -0.36 -18.25 -13.20
CA LEU A 237 0.54 -17.67 -12.21
C LEU A 237 0.06 -17.87 -10.78
N ILE A 238 -1.25 -17.81 -10.54
CA ILE A 238 -1.82 -18.08 -9.21
C ILE A 238 -1.60 -19.55 -8.83
N GLU A 239 -1.83 -20.48 -9.75
CA GLU A 239 -1.55 -21.91 -9.53
C GLU A 239 -0.07 -22.15 -9.23
N ALA A 240 0.82 -21.51 -9.99
CA ALA A 240 2.26 -21.56 -9.73
C ALA A 240 2.61 -21.02 -8.34
N ALA A 241 2.07 -19.87 -7.98
CA ALA A 241 2.30 -19.25 -6.67
C ALA A 241 1.83 -20.15 -5.52
N ARG A 242 0.65 -20.77 -5.64
CA ARG A 242 0.13 -21.71 -4.63
C ARG A 242 1.00 -22.97 -4.53
N THR A 243 1.35 -23.57 -5.65
CA THR A 243 2.21 -24.77 -5.70
C THR A 243 3.59 -24.51 -5.10
N LEU A 244 4.17 -23.35 -5.36
CA LEU A 244 5.47 -22.93 -4.87
C LEU A 244 5.42 -22.35 -3.44
N GLN A 245 4.25 -22.34 -2.82
CA GLN A 245 4.05 -21.88 -1.44
C GLN A 245 4.41 -20.41 -1.23
N PHE A 246 4.03 -19.55 -2.18
CA PHE A 246 3.99 -18.12 -1.91
C PHE A 246 2.96 -17.83 -0.80
N ARG A 247 3.34 -17.00 0.15
CA ARG A 247 2.56 -16.71 1.36
C ARG A 247 1.31 -15.89 1.06
N SER A 248 1.39 -14.97 0.10
CA SER A 248 0.30 -14.04 -0.22
C SER A 248 0.27 -13.73 -1.71
N ILE A 249 -0.94 -13.68 -2.25
CA ILE A 249 -1.22 -13.26 -3.62
C ILE A 249 -2.17 -12.08 -3.55
N ASN A 250 -1.74 -10.95 -4.09
CA ASN A 250 -2.58 -9.76 -4.30
C ASN A 250 -2.93 -9.64 -5.77
N LEU A 251 -4.18 -9.28 -6.07
CA LEU A 251 -4.63 -8.93 -7.42
C LEU A 251 -5.02 -7.46 -7.45
N ASP A 252 -4.55 -6.74 -8.47
CA ASP A 252 -4.90 -5.34 -8.70
C ASP A 252 -6.02 -5.23 -9.74
N LEU A 253 -7.09 -4.51 -9.40
CA LEU A 253 -8.18 -4.13 -10.27
C LEU A 253 -8.26 -2.62 -10.37
N ILE A 254 -8.77 -2.14 -11.50
CA ILE A 254 -9.03 -0.71 -11.73
C ILE A 254 -10.46 -0.54 -12.22
N TYR A 255 -11.27 0.25 -11.50
CA TYR A 255 -12.59 0.66 -11.98
C TYR A 255 -12.53 2.10 -12.50
N GLY A 256 -13.45 2.43 -13.39
CA GLY A 256 -13.47 3.73 -14.06
C GLY A 256 -12.67 3.77 -15.37
N LEU A 257 -12.22 2.65 -15.89
CA LEU A 257 -11.52 2.52 -17.16
C LEU A 257 -12.47 2.73 -18.36
N PRO A 258 -11.95 3.12 -19.54
CA PRO A 258 -12.78 3.29 -20.74
C PRO A 258 -13.49 1.98 -21.10
N LYS A 259 -14.71 2.06 -21.59
CA LYS A 259 -15.59 0.96 -21.98
C LYS A 259 -16.12 0.11 -20.83
N GLN A 260 -15.76 0.38 -19.58
CA GLN A 260 -16.34 -0.33 -18.44
C GLN A 260 -17.81 0.00 -18.24
N THR A 261 -18.56 -1.03 -17.83
CA THR A 261 -19.94 -0.89 -17.33
C THR A 261 -20.05 -1.51 -15.94
N PRO A 262 -21.02 -1.11 -15.11
CA PRO A 262 -21.25 -1.76 -13.81
C PRO A 262 -21.39 -3.29 -13.91
N GLU A 263 -22.15 -3.77 -14.88
CA GLU A 263 -22.39 -5.20 -15.10
C GLU A 263 -21.12 -5.93 -15.55
N GLY A 264 -20.35 -5.31 -16.44
CA GLY A 264 -19.08 -5.88 -16.94
C GLY A 264 -18.04 -5.97 -15.85
N PHE A 265 -17.88 -4.93 -15.04
CA PHE A 265 -16.93 -4.93 -13.93
C PHE A 265 -17.35 -5.91 -12.82
N ALA A 266 -18.64 -6.05 -12.55
CA ALA A 266 -19.16 -7.05 -11.62
C ALA A 266 -18.79 -8.48 -12.05
N ARG A 267 -18.83 -8.80 -13.35
CA ARG A 267 -18.34 -10.09 -13.88
C ARG A 267 -16.84 -10.28 -13.68
N THR A 268 -16.05 -9.24 -13.88
CA THR A 268 -14.61 -9.28 -13.59
C THR A 268 -14.34 -9.59 -12.12
N VAL A 269 -15.01 -8.91 -11.21
CA VAL A 269 -14.88 -9.13 -9.75
C VAL A 269 -15.30 -10.57 -9.39
N GLU A 270 -16.36 -11.08 -9.96
CA GLU A 270 -16.80 -12.46 -9.74
C GLU A 270 -15.72 -13.49 -10.14
N GLU A 271 -15.11 -13.32 -11.31
CA GLU A 271 -14.02 -14.20 -11.75
C GLU A 271 -12.78 -14.08 -10.86
N VAL A 272 -12.44 -12.88 -10.43
CA VAL A 272 -11.32 -12.64 -9.52
C VAL A 272 -11.56 -13.30 -8.16
N ILE A 273 -12.77 -13.23 -7.62
CA ILE A 273 -13.16 -13.93 -6.38
C ILE A 273 -12.97 -15.45 -6.52
N ARG A 274 -13.31 -16.02 -7.67
CA ARG A 274 -13.09 -17.46 -7.95
C ARG A 274 -11.62 -17.85 -7.94
N LEU A 275 -10.72 -16.94 -8.25
CA LEU A 275 -9.27 -17.16 -8.18
C LEU A 275 -8.74 -17.20 -6.74
N GLN A 276 -9.53 -16.77 -5.77
CA GLN A 276 -9.23 -16.80 -4.34
C GLN A 276 -7.90 -16.10 -3.95
N PRO A 277 -7.67 -14.84 -4.36
CA PRO A 277 -6.51 -14.11 -3.87
C PRO A 277 -6.60 -13.88 -2.36
N ASP A 278 -5.45 -13.66 -1.71
CA ASP A 278 -5.40 -13.29 -0.30
C ASP A 278 -5.76 -11.82 -0.08
N ARG A 279 -5.38 -10.97 -1.05
CA ARG A 279 -5.62 -9.53 -1.06
C ARG A 279 -6.12 -9.06 -2.40
N LEU A 280 -6.83 -7.93 -2.38
CA LEU A 280 -7.28 -7.21 -3.56
C LEU A 280 -7.01 -5.72 -3.38
N SER A 281 -6.51 -5.10 -4.43
CA SER A 281 -6.43 -3.65 -4.55
C SER A 281 -7.36 -3.21 -5.67
N VAL A 282 -8.34 -2.37 -5.35
CA VAL A 282 -9.37 -1.93 -6.29
C VAL A 282 -9.24 -0.42 -6.46
N PHE A 283 -8.47 -0.01 -7.48
CA PHE A 283 -8.12 1.39 -7.68
C PHE A 283 -9.15 2.13 -8.52
N ASN A 284 -9.37 3.39 -8.18
CA ASN A 284 -10.12 4.33 -9.00
C ASN A 284 -9.22 4.90 -10.10
N TYR A 285 -9.61 4.76 -11.36
CA TYR A 285 -8.90 5.42 -12.45
C TYR A 285 -9.11 6.92 -12.42
N ALA A 286 -8.01 7.67 -12.34
CA ALA A 286 -7.99 9.11 -12.47
C ALA A 286 -7.50 9.50 -13.87
N HIS A 287 -8.36 10.15 -14.66
CA HIS A 287 -8.03 10.59 -16.02
C HIS A 287 -7.37 11.98 -15.98
N LEU A 288 -6.04 12.00 -16.15
CA LEU A 288 -5.19 13.20 -16.12
C LEU A 288 -4.26 13.25 -17.32
N PRO A 289 -4.80 13.36 -18.56
CA PRO A 289 -4.02 13.28 -19.79
C PRO A 289 -3.04 14.44 -19.97
N GLU A 290 -3.26 15.57 -19.33
CA GLU A 290 -2.33 16.71 -19.30
C GLU A 290 -1.06 16.38 -18.49
N ARG A 291 -1.16 15.50 -17.51
CA ARG A 291 -0.06 15.07 -16.64
C ARG A 291 0.61 13.78 -17.13
N PHE A 292 -0.19 12.84 -17.63
CA PHE A 292 0.28 11.51 -18.05
C PHE A 292 0.04 11.30 -19.54
N MET A 293 1.10 11.42 -20.32
CA MET A 293 1.02 11.32 -21.79
C MET A 293 0.35 10.04 -22.32
N PRO A 294 0.56 8.84 -21.75
CA PRO A 294 -0.15 7.65 -22.22
C PRO A 294 -1.68 7.77 -22.17
N GLN A 295 -2.21 8.49 -21.21
CA GLN A 295 -3.64 8.67 -21.04
C GLN A 295 -4.29 9.51 -22.15
N ARG A 296 -3.51 10.25 -22.92
CA ARG A 296 -3.99 10.99 -24.11
C ARG A 296 -4.54 10.07 -25.21
N ARG A 297 -4.21 8.77 -25.16
CA ARG A 297 -4.71 7.75 -26.08
C ARG A 297 -6.07 7.17 -25.69
N ILE A 298 -6.57 7.54 -24.51
CA ILE A 298 -7.91 7.14 -24.04
C ILE A 298 -8.92 8.20 -24.54
N ASP A 299 -9.95 7.73 -25.24
CA ASP A 299 -11.09 8.58 -25.60
C ASP A 299 -11.93 8.85 -24.33
N SER A 300 -12.04 10.13 -23.96
CA SER A 300 -12.81 10.54 -22.79
C SER A 300 -14.32 10.22 -22.91
N ASN A 301 -14.83 10.08 -24.14
CA ASN A 301 -16.22 9.67 -24.36
C ASN A 301 -16.49 8.21 -24.00
N ASP A 302 -15.44 7.39 -23.93
CA ASP A 302 -15.53 5.98 -23.52
C ASP A 302 -15.48 5.80 -22.00
N LEU A 303 -15.19 6.85 -21.24
CA LEU A 303 -15.11 6.78 -19.78
C LEU A 303 -16.51 6.66 -19.17
N PRO A 304 -16.68 5.82 -18.12
CA PRO A 304 -17.96 5.73 -17.43
C PRO A 304 -18.28 7.05 -16.70
N SER A 305 -19.56 7.30 -16.52
CA SER A 305 -20.05 8.44 -15.73
C SER A 305 -19.66 8.30 -14.26
N ALA A 306 -19.67 9.41 -13.52
CA ALA A 306 -19.46 9.39 -12.08
C ALA A 306 -20.46 8.48 -11.35
N ALA A 307 -21.72 8.47 -11.78
CA ALA A 307 -22.74 7.57 -11.23
C ALA A 307 -22.42 6.10 -11.52
N ALA A 308 -21.98 5.76 -12.73
CA ALA A 308 -21.56 4.40 -13.06
C ALA A 308 -20.35 3.95 -12.25
N LYS A 309 -19.38 4.82 -12.02
CA LYS A 309 -18.21 4.52 -11.18
C LYS A 309 -18.61 4.23 -9.73
N LEU A 310 -19.52 5.01 -9.15
CA LEU A 310 -20.04 4.75 -7.80
C LEU A 310 -20.78 3.41 -7.73
N GLU A 311 -21.53 3.08 -8.76
CA GLU A 311 -22.23 1.79 -8.87
C GLU A 311 -21.24 0.63 -8.94
N MET A 312 -20.17 0.76 -9.70
CA MET A 312 -19.06 -0.23 -9.76
C MET A 312 -18.43 -0.43 -8.39
N LEU A 313 -18.10 0.63 -7.69
CA LEU A 313 -17.49 0.56 -6.36
C LEU A 313 -18.42 -0.09 -5.35
N HIS A 314 -19.69 0.32 -5.32
CA HIS A 314 -20.70 -0.23 -4.42
C HIS A 314 -20.88 -1.74 -4.63
N ALA A 315 -21.09 -2.15 -5.88
CA ALA A 315 -21.22 -3.56 -6.22
C ALA A 315 -19.97 -4.38 -5.87
N THR A 316 -18.78 -3.80 -6.08
CA THR A 316 -17.50 -4.44 -5.73
C THR A 316 -17.38 -4.67 -4.23
N ILE A 317 -17.73 -3.68 -3.42
CA ILE A 317 -17.72 -3.79 -1.96
C ILE A 317 -18.67 -4.89 -1.51
N ASP A 318 -19.89 -4.91 -2.04
CA ASP A 318 -20.88 -5.94 -1.70
C ASP A 318 -20.41 -7.36 -2.09
N GLN A 319 -19.86 -7.51 -3.30
CA GLN A 319 -19.34 -8.79 -3.78
C GLN A 319 -18.16 -9.28 -2.92
N LEU A 320 -17.18 -8.42 -2.63
CA LEU A 320 -16.00 -8.78 -1.85
C LEU A 320 -16.34 -9.07 -0.40
N THR A 321 -17.22 -8.27 0.21
CA THR A 321 -17.68 -8.50 1.58
C THR A 321 -18.43 -9.82 1.70
N ALA A 322 -19.33 -10.10 0.76
CA ALA A 322 -20.06 -11.38 0.70
C ALA A 322 -19.14 -12.58 0.50
N ALA A 323 -18.00 -12.40 -0.16
CA ALA A 323 -16.98 -13.43 -0.35
C ALA A 323 -16.03 -13.59 0.84
N GLY A 324 -16.20 -12.81 1.92
CA GLY A 324 -15.42 -12.91 3.14
C GLY A 324 -14.22 -11.97 3.23
N TYR A 325 -14.02 -11.10 2.25
CA TYR A 325 -12.95 -10.08 2.30
C TYR A 325 -13.32 -8.93 3.22
N ARG A 326 -12.36 -8.45 4.00
CA ARG A 326 -12.48 -7.25 4.82
C ARG A 326 -11.97 -6.04 4.06
N TYR A 327 -12.69 -4.93 4.19
CA TYR A 327 -12.18 -3.62 3.77
C TYR A 327 -11.13 -3.14 4.77
N ILE A 328 -9.86 -3.10 4.36
CA ILE A 328 -8.76 -2.65 5.20
C ILE A 328 -8.71 -1.12 5.25
N GLY A 329 -8.89 -0.49 4.11
CA GLY A 329 -8.85 0.95 3.96
C GLY A 329 -8.37 1.35 2.57
N MET A 330 -8.60 2.58 2.21
CA MET A 330 -8.26 3.10 0.89
C MET A 330 -8.85 2.21 -0.22
N ASP A 331 -8.02 1.52 -0.96
CA ASP A 331 -8.44 0.67 -2.08
C ASP A 331 -8.25 -0.83 -1.76
N HIS A 332 -7.96 -1.18 -0.51
CA HIS A 332 -7.46 -2.50 -0.14
C HIS A 332 -8.48 -3.36 0.59
N PHE A 333 -8.52 -4.62 0.18
CA PHE A 333 -9.31 -5.69 0.79
C PHE A 333 -8.40 -6.87 1.08
N ALA A 334 -8.67 -7.60 2.16
CA ALA A 334 -7.91 -8.78 2.55
C ALA A 334 -8.83 -9.82 3.22
N LEU A 335 -8.45 -11.09 3.11
CA LEU A 335 -9.07 -12.14 3.91
C LEU A 335 -8.80 -11.91 5.41
N PRO A 336 -9.69 -12.38 6.30
CA PRO A 336 -9.54 -12.15 7.74
C PRO A 336 -8.27 -12.72 8.36
N ASP A 337 -7.71 -13.78 7.78
CA ASP A 337 -6.46 -14.43 8.20
C ASP A 337 -5.21 -13.84 7.56
N ASP A 338 -5.35 -12.82 6.71
CA ASP A 338 -4.22 -12.08 6.16
C ASP A 338 -3.56 -11.20 7.22
N GLU A 339 -2.24 -11.06 7.13
CA GLU A 339 -1.45 -10.28 8.09
C GLU A 339 -1.91 -8.82 8.21
N LEU A 340 -2.41 -8.20 7.14
CA LEU A 340 -2.94 -6.82 7.20
C LEU A 340 -4.23 -6.75 8.02
N ALA A 341 -5.11 -7.72 7.86
CA ALA A 341 -6.36 -7.79 8.62
C ALA A 341 -6.09 -8.04 10.11
N ILE A 342 -5.18 -8.96 10.41
CA ILE A 342 -4.75 -9.26 11.78
C ILE A 342 -4.10 -8.03 12.42
N ALA A 343 -3.17 -7.37 11.72
CA ALA A 343 -2.51 -6.17 12.22
C ALA A 343 -3.48 -5.02 12.47
N GLN A 344 -4.52 -4.87 11.64
CA GLN A 344 -5.57 -3.89 11.87
C GLN A 344 -6.37 -4.19 13.14
N GLU A 345 -6.72 -5.45 13.38
CA GLU A 345 -7.39 -5.88 14.63
C GLU A 345 -6.53 -5.63 15.87
N GLU A 346 -5.24 -5.91 15.76
CA GLU A 346 -4.27 -5.75 16.85
C GLU A 346 -3.84 -4.30 17.08
N GLY A 347 -4.23 -3.37 16.21
CA GLY A 347 -3.84 -1.97 16.29
C GLY A 347 -2.40 -1.70 15.86
N THR A 348 -1.78 -2.61 15.11
CA THR A 348 -0.38 -2.53 14.69
C THR A 348 -0.18 -2.22 13.21
N LEU A 349 -1.26 -2.13 12.43
CA LEU A 349 -1.20 -1.81 11.01
C LEU A 349 -0.61 -0.41 10.80
N GLN A 350 0.26 -0.29 9.81
CA GLN A 350 0.89 0.97 9.42
C GLN A 350 0.76 1.19 7.91
N ARG A 351 1.09 2.39 7.47
CA ARG A 351 1.06 2.76 6.06
C ARG A 351 2.33 3.55 5.72
N ASN A 352 2.98 3.19 4.62
CA ASN A 352 4.14 3.88 4.08
C ASN A 352 3.98 4.09 2.57
N PHE A 353 5.04 4.53 1.89
CA PHE A 353 5.01 4.78 0.44
C PHE A 353 4.65 3.55 -0.41
N GLN A 354 4.80 2.34 0.12
CA GLN A 354 4.41 1.11 -0.55
C GLN A 354 2.94 0.74 -0.33
N GLY A 355 2.26 1.36 0.62
CA GLY A 355 0.89 1.08 1.02
C GLY A 355 0.78 0.61 2.47
N TYR A 356 -0.27 -0.16 2.78
CA TYR A 356 -0.43 -0.78 4.11
C TYR A 356 0.66 -1.83 4.35
N THR A 357 1.19 -1.83 5.56
CA THR A 357 2.33 -2.67 5.94
C THR A 357 2.29 -3.04 7.42
N THR A 358 2.91 -4.16 7.75
CA THR A 358 3.24 -4.55 9.12
C THR A 358 4.68 -4.19 9.50
N HIS A 359 5.43 -3.56 8.60
CA HIS A 359 6.86 -3.23 8.75
C HIS A 359 7.14 -1.72 8.80
N GLY A 360 6.19 -0.91 9.28
CA GLY A 360 6.38 0.53 9.40
C GLY A 360 7.45 0.95 10.41
N HIS A 361 7.90 0.05 11.27
CA HIS A 361 9.03 0.24 12.19
C HIS A 361 10.39 0.18 11.48
N CYS A 362 10.46 -0.33 10.25
CA CYS A 362 11.68 -0.38 9.46
C CYS A 362 12.01 0.97 8.83
N ASP A 363 13.30 1.26 8.69
CA ASP A 363 13.73 2.32 7.79
C ASP A 363 13.57 1.84 6.34
N LEU A 364 12.84 2.61 5.53
CA LEU A 364 12.58 2.30 4.14
C LEU A 364 13.64 2.95 3.24
N ILE A 365 14.37 2.13 2.51
CA ILE A 365 15.37 2.58 1.55
C ILE A 365 14.86 2.31 0.14
N GLY A 366 14.70 3.38 -0.64
CA GLY A 366 14.34 3.33 -2.05
C GLY A 366 15.58 3.29 -2.94
N LEU A 367 15.66 2.28 -3.77
CA LEU A 367 16.76 2.04 -4.72
C LEU A 367 16.23 2.12 -6.15
N GLY A 368 16.92 2.85 -6.99
CA GLY A 368 16.54 3.03 -8.39
C GLY A 368 16.00 4.42 -8.70
N VAL A 369 15.76 4.66 -9.97
CA VAL A 369 15.19 5.93 -10.48
C VAL A 369 13.86 6.23 -9.80
N SER A 370 13.64 7.46 -9.42
CA SER A 370 12.43 7.97 -8.73
C SER A 370 12.11 7.34 -7.35
N ALA A 371 12.89 6.40 -6.87
CA ALA A 371 12.60 5.69 -5.62
C ALA A 371 12.62 6.64 -4.41
N ILE A 372 11.69 6.40 -3.47
CA ILE A 372 11.54 7.20 -2.26
C ILE A 372 12.05 6.41 -1.06
N SER A 373 12.80 7.09 -0.19
CA SER A 373 13.26 6.58 1.10
C SER A 373 12.55 7.30 2.24
N GLN A 374 12.32 6.57 3.32
CA GLN A 374 11.85 7.11 4.60
C GLN A 374 12.74 6.54 5.71
N ILE A 375 13.65 7.35 6.22
CA ILE A 375 14.64 6.95 7.22
C ILE A 375 14.48 7.86 8.43
N GLY A 376 13.93 7.31 9.51
CA GLY A 376 13.53 8.13 10.65
C GLY A 376 12.51 9.20 10.23
N ASP A 377 12.86 10.47 10.46
CA ASP A 377 12.00 11.62 10.09
C ASP A 377 12.33 12.22 8.72
N LEU A 378 13.25 11.62 7.99
CA LEU A 378 13.65 12.07 6.67
C LEU A 378 12.91 11.33 5.56
N TYR A 379 12.35 12.08 4.62
CA TYR A 379 11.90 11.59 3.32
C TYR A 379 12.86 12.08 2.25
N CYS A 380 13.31 11.18 1.37
CA CYS A 380 14.14 11.54 0.21
C CYS A 380 13.62 10.85 -1.05
N GLN A 381 13.86 11.45 -2.19
CA GLN A 381 13.55 10.85 -3.48
C GLN A 381 14.72 10.99 -4.45
N ASN A 382 15.05 9.91 -5.12
CA ASN A 382 15.98 9.91 -6.25
C ASN A 382 15.38 10.68 -7.43
N SER A 383 16.25 11.16 -8.32
CA SER A 383 15.82 11.77 -9.59
C SER A 383 14.82 10.87 -10.31
N SER A 384 13.76 11.48 -10.83
CA SER A 384 12.80 10.80 -11.71
C SER A 384 13.24 10.74 -13.17
N ASP A 385 14.27 11.51 -13.52
CA ASP A 385 14.90 11.45 -14.84
C ASP A 385 15.97 10.36 -14.86
N LEU A 386 15.81 9.39 -15.77
CA LEU A 386 16.71 8.24 -15.86
C LEU A 386 18.16 8.65 -16.16
N ASN A 387 18.36 9.61 -17.07
CA ASN A 387 19.71 10.06 -17.42
C ASN A 387 20.39 10.74 -16.22
N THR A 388 19.70 11.62 -15.52
CA THR A 388 20.21 12.28 -14.29
C THR A 388 20.55 11.27 -13.21
N TYR A 389 19.69 10.26 -13.00
CA TYR A 389 19.93 9.15 -12.07
C TYR A 389 21.22 8.41 -12.42
N GLN A 390 21.37 8.01 -13.68
CA GLN A 390 22.53 7.25 -14.14
C GLN A 390 23.83 8.09 -14.12
N ASP A 391 23.76 9.37 -14.51
CA ASP A 391 24.92 10.26 -14.50
C ASP A 391 25.43 10.51 -13.09
N SER A 392 24.55 10.71 -12.13
CA SER A 392 24.95 10.88 -10.71
C SER A 392 25.74 9.67 -10.22
N LEU A 393 25.25 8.47 -10.45
CA LEU A 393 25.89 7.24 -9.99
C LEU A 393 27.18 6.93 -10.76
N SER A 394 27.27 7.27 -12.05
CA SER A 394 28.51 7.12 -12.81
C SER A 394 29.63 8.03 -12.28
N ASN A 395 29.28 9.12 -11.60
CA ASN A 395 30.20 10.03 -10.93
C ASN A 395 30.38 9.68 -9.44
N ALA A 396 30.00 8.48 -9.01
CA ALA A 396 30.05 8.01 -7.63
C ALA A 396 29.27 8.92 -6.65
N GLN A 397 28.19 9.53 -7.11
CA GLN A 397 27.30 10.37 -6.33
C GLN A 397 25.93 9.74 -6.20
N LEU A 398 25.28 9.88 -5.04
CA LEU A 398 23.89 9.49 -4.87
C LEU A 398 22.97 10.34 -5.74
N ALA A 399 21.92 9.73 -6.25
CA ALA A 399 20.95 10.37 -7.15
C ALA A 399 19.82 11.10 -6.43
N THR A 400 19.93 11.32 -5.12
CA THR A 400 18.94 12.02 -4.31
C THR A 400 18.72 13.42 -4.86
N GLN A 401 17.50 13.78 -5.20
CA GLN A 401 17.16 15.05 -5.84
C GLN A 401 16.39 15.99 -4.93
N ARG A 402 15.51 15.43 -4.10
CA ARG A 402 14.65 16.20 -3.21
C ARG A 402 14.32 15.41 -1.95
N GLY A 403 13.85 16.11 -0.94
CA GLY A 403 13.45 15.48 0.30
C GLY A 403 12.75 16.44 1.25
N LEU A 404 12.47 15.95 2.44
CA LEU A 404 11.88 16.72 3.53
C LEU A 404 12.28 16.09 4.86
N LEU A 405 12.75 16.92 5.78
CA LEU A 405 12.94 16.51 7.17
C LEU A 405 11.74 16.98 7.98
N CYS A 406 11.02 16.01 8.58
CA CYS A 406 9.83 16.30 9.38
C CYS A 406 10.17 17.13 10.61
N ASN A 407 9.44 18.22 10.83
CA ASN A 407 9.50 18.99 12.06
C ASN A 407 8.60 18.38 13.15
N HIS A 408 8.51 19.01 14.29
CA HIS A 408 7.70 18.50 15.41
C HIS A 408 6.21 18.43 15.09
N ASP A 409 5.67 19.46 14.45
CA ASP A 409 4.25 19.48 14.00
C ASP A 409 3.97 18.37 12.97
N ASP A 410 4.86 18.18 12.01
CA ASP A 410 4.75 17.09 11.02
C ASP A 410 4.64 15.71 11.69
N ARG A 411 5.45 15.46 12.71
CA ARG A 411 5.46 14.19 13.43
C ARG A 411 4.15 13.95 14.20
N ILE A 412 3.61 14.99 14.82
CA ILE A 412 2.31 14.90 15.53
C ILE A 412 1.20 14.57 14.53
N ARG A 413 1.11 15.34 13.45
CA ARG A 413 0.06 15.13 12.43
C ARG A 413 0.21 13.80 11.71
N ARG A 414 1.44 13.37 11.44
CA ARG A 414 1.73 12.04 10.89
C ARG A 414 1.18 10.94 11.79
N ALA A 415 1.42 11.02 13.08
CA ALA A 415 0.92 10.04 14.04
C ALA A 415 -0.61 9.99 14.07
N VAL A 416 -1.27 11.14 14.03
CA VAL A 416 -2.73 11.25 13.97
C VAL A 416 -3.29 10.64 12.68
N ILE A 417 -2.75 11.05 11.54
CA ILE A 417 -3.19 10.57 10.21
C ILE A 417 -2.97 9.05 10.08
N GLN A 418 -1.83 8.53 10.56
CA GLN A 418 -1.56 7.09 10.56
C GLN A 418 -2.63 6.29 11.33
N GLN A 419 -3.01 6.73 12.52
CA GLN A 419 -4.04 6.06 13.31
C GLN A 419 -5.40 6.07 12.58
N LEU A 420 -5.79 7.21 12.05
CA LEU A 420 -7.07 7.35 11.35
C LEU A 420 -7.14 6.53 10.06
N ILE A 421 -6.08 6.55 9.24
CA ILE A 421 -6.08 5.87 7.94
C ILE A 421 -5.90 4.35 8.08
N CYS A 422 -5.25 3.88 9.13
CA CYS A 422 -4.99 2.45 9.36
C CYS A 422 -6.05 1.77 10.24
N HIS A 423 -6.60 2.47 11.23
CA HIS A 423 -7.45 1.87 12.26
C HIS A 423 -8.85 2.47 12.35
N PHE A 424 -9.15 3.53 11.59
CA PHE A 424 -10.42 4.26 11.65
C PHE A 424 -10.72 4.82 13.05
N GLU A 425 -9.72 4.93 13.88
CA GLU A 425 -9.85 5.46 15.24
C GLU A 425 -8.56 6.13 15.70
N LEU A 426 -8.72 7.04 16.65
CA LEU A 426 -7.62 7.75 17.28
C LEU A 426 -7.94 7.95 18.76
N ASP A 427 -7.08 7.48 19.64
CA ASP A 427 -7.08 7.85 21.05
C ASP A 427 -6.13 9.03 21.26
N PHE A 428 -6.60 10.05 22.02
CA PHE A 428 -5.80 11.26 22.23
C PHE A 428 -4.65 11.01 23.22
N GLU A 429 -4.87 10.19 24.25
CA GLU A 429 -3.89 9.97 25.32
C GLU A 429 -2.52 9.49 24.81
N PRO A 430 -2.39 8.49 23.90
CA PRO A 430 -1.08 8.10 23.39
C PRO A 430 -0.36 9.21 22.64
N ILE A 431 -1.08 10.05 21.90
CA ILE A 431 -0.52 11.22 21.19
C ILE A 431 -0.04 12.26 22.21
N GLU A 432 -0.86 12.56 23.20
CA GLU A 432 -0.53 13.52 24.26
C GLU A 432 0.72 13.12 25.03
N GLN A 433 0.84 11.82 25.37
CA GLN A 433 2.00 11.28 26.07
C GLN A 433 3.26 11.29 25.18
N ALA A 434 3.15 10.86 23.91
CA ALA A 434 4.28 10.76 23.01
C ALA A 434 4.89 12.12 22.66
N PHE A 435 4.07 13.17 22.56
CA PHE A 435 4.49 14.50 22.10
C PHE A 435 4.41 15.59 23.18
N THR A 436 3.99 15.24 24.38
CA THR A 436 3.83 16.17 25.51
C THR A 436 2.96 17.37 25.13
N ILE A 437 1.77 17.12 24.64
CA ILE A 437 0.77 18.10 24.25
C ILE A 437 -0.58 17.83 24.92
N ASP A 438 -1.42 18.85 24.99
CA ASP A 438 -2.87 18.71 25.16
C ASP A 438 -3.50 18.68 23.77
N PHE A 439 -4.11 17.57 23.38
CA PHE A 439 -4.63 17.36 22.03
C PHE A 439 -5.69 18.42 21.65
N ARG A 440 -6.64 18.64 22.54
CA ARG A 440 -7.72 19.62 22.34
C ARG A 440 -7.16 21.03 22.14
N GLY A 441 -6.21 21.44 22.98
CA GLY A 441 -5.57 22.75 22.88
C GLY A 441 -4.71 22.90 21.65
N TYR A 442 -3.93 21.87 21.31
CA TYR A 442 -3.05 21.89 20.16
C TYR A 442 -3.80 22.03 18.83
N PHE A 443 -4.90 21.29 18.68
CA PHE A 443 -5.74 21.29 17.48
C PHE A 443 -7.02 22.11 17.62
N ASN A 444 -7.04 23.09 18.51
CA ASN A 444 -8.23 23.89 18.79
C ASN A 444 -8.84 24.51 17.53
N ASP A 445 -8.01 24.99 16.59
CA ASP A 445 -8.46 25.60 15.35
C ASP A 445 -9.16 24.63 14.38
N LEU A 446 -8.92 23.32 14.51
CA LEU A 446 -9.54 22.28 13.70
C LEU A 446 -10.88 21.79 14.27
N TRP A 447 -11.18 22.15 15.50
CA TRP A 447 -12.36 21.60 16.21
C TRP A 447 -13.70 21.92 15.53
N PRO A 448 -13.93 23.11 14.99
CA PRO A 448 -15.16 23.39 14.24
C PRO A 448 -15.37 22.45 13.05
N GLU A 449 -14.30 22.12 12.32
CA GLU A 449 -14.37 21.19 11.19
C GLU A 449 -14.65 19.76 11.65
N LEU A 450 -14.02 19.32 12.74
CA LEU A 450 -14.30 18.00 13.34
C LEU A 450 -15.74 17.88 13.83
N LEU A 451 -16.29 18.92 14.42
CA LEU A 451 -17.71 18.96 14.82
C LEU A 451 -18.66 18.90 13.60
N THR A 452 -18.26 19.49 12.49
CA THR A 452 -19.00 19.36 11.23
C THR A 452 -19.02 17.92 10.72
N LEU A 453 -17.87 17.23 10.74
CA LEU A 453 -17.79 15.82 10.37
C LEU A 453 -18.65 14.94 11.29
N GLN A 454 -18.69 15.25 12.58
CA GLN A 454 -19.55 14.54 13.54
C GLN A 454 -21.03 14.76 13.25
N ARG A 455 -21.42 16.01 13.03
CA ARG A 455 -22.82 16.35 12.67
C ARG A 455 -23.27 15.65 11.39
N ASP A 456 -22.36 15.53 10.42
CA ASP A 456 -22.64 14.88 9.14
C ASP A 456 -22.57 13.35 9.22
N GLY A 457 -22.15 12.80 10.34
CA GLY A 457 -22.18 11.35 10.59
C GLY A 457 -20.96 10.58 10.10
N LEU A 458 -19.83 11.27 9.80
CA LEU A 458 -18.58 10.58 9.43
C LEU A 458 -17.84 10.05 10.65
N ILE A 459 -17.87 10.79 11.75
CA ILE A 459 -17.10 10.49 12.96
C ILE A 459 -17.95 10.60 14.22
N ARG A 460 -17.49 9.96 15.28
CA ARG A 460 -17.85 10.28 16.66
C ARG A 460 -16.63 10.92 17.31
N LEU A 461 -16.84 12.07 17.91
CA LEU A 461 -15.83 12.86 18.61
C LEU A 461 -16.23 12.99 20.09
N ASP A 462 -15.36 12.65 20.99
CA ASP A 462 -15.49 12.85 22.44
C ASP A 462 -14.17 13.34 23.05
N ASP A 463 -14.09 13.40 24.38
CA ASP A 463 -12.90 13.88 25.10
C ASP A 463 -11.72 12.88 25.07
N LYS A 464 -11.94 11.66 24.61
CA LYS A 464 -10.93 10.61 24.59
C LYS A 464 -10.37 10.35 23.20
N GLY A 465 -11.13 10.68 22.13
CA GLY A 465 -10.68 10.36 20.80
C GLY A 465 -11.67 10.61 19.68
N ILE A 466 -11.30 10.11 18.52
CA ILE A 466 -12.08 10.12 17.29
C ILE A 466 -12.32 8.68 16.85
N ARG A 467 -13.56 8.38 16.46
CA ARG A 467 -13.91 7.10 15.82
C ARG A 467 -14.56 7.42 14.48
N ILE A 468 -14.01 6.88 13.39
CA ILE A 468 -14.64 6.97 12.08
C ILE A 468 -15.77 5.96 12.05
N LEU A 469 -16.99 6.45 11.82
CA LEU A 469 -18.19 5.62 11.79
C LEU A 469 -18.24 4.77 10.51
N PRO A 470 -19.00 3.68 10.47
CA PRO A 470 -19.10 2.81 9.29
C PRO A 470 -19.40 3.56 7.99
N ALA A 471 -20.26 4.59 8.00
CA ALA A 471 -20.55 5.44 6.84
C ALA A 471 -19.39 6.36 6.43
N GLY A 472 -18.44 6.61 7.33
CA GLY A 472 -17.26 7.46 7.08
C GLY A 472 -16.01 6.70 6.64
N ARG A 473 -15.98 5.39 6.74
CA ARG A 473 -14.75 4.61 6.49
C ARG A 473 -14.24 4.71 5.05
N LEU A 474 -15.12 4.72 4.06
CA LEU A 474 -14.75 4.99 2.66
C LEU A 474 -14.21 6.40 2.46
N LEU A 475 -14.53 7.30 3.37
CA LEU A 475 -14.17 8.71 3.36
C LEU A 475 -13.08 9.05 4.39
N ALA A 476 -12.33 8.06 4.88
CA ALA A 476 -11.28 8.25 5.87
C ALA A 476 -10.25 9.30 5.43
N ARG A 477 -9.96 9.41 4.14
CA ARG A 477 -9.10 10.47 3.59
C ARG A 477 -9.62 11.86 3.92
N SER A 478 -10.91 12.09 3.82
CA SER A 478 -11.53 13.39 4.14
C SER A 478 -11.36 13.74 5.63
N VAL A 479 -11.40 12.76 6.51
CA VAL A 479 -11.12 12.95 7.94
C VAL A 479 -9.63 13.28 8.14
N CYS A 480 -8.72 12.56 7.51
CA CYS A 480 -7.28 12.82 7.57
C CYS A 480 -6.91 14.21 7.03
N MET A 481 -7.59 14.67 6.00
CA MET A 481 -7.38 16.00 5.39
C MET A 481 -7.56 17.15 6.39
N VAL A 482 -8.37 16.99 7.41
CA VAL A 482 -8.53 17.99 8.48
C VAL A 482 -7.20 18.26 9.18
N PHE A 483 -6.39 17.22 9.38
CA PHE A 483 -5.10 17.31 10.07
C PHE A 483 -3.91 17.63 9.16
N ASP A 484 -4.15 17.82 7.86
CA ASP A 484 -3.09 18.15 6.90
C ASP A 484 -2.85 19.66 6.83
N ALA A 485 -1.76 20.11 7.43
CA ALA A 485 -1.40 21.52 7.47
C ALA A 485 -1.00 22.11 6.10
N TYR A 486 -0.65 21.26 5.13
CA TYR A 486 -0.19 21.69 3.81
C TYR A 486 -1.31 21.90 2.78
N LEU A 487 -2.51 21.41 3.03
CA LEU A 487 -3.63 21.52 2.07
C LEU A 487 -4.04 22.96 1.77
N ALA A 488 -3.98 23.83 2.74
CA ALA A 488 -4.29 25.27 2.57
C ALA A 488 -3.28 25.97 1.66
N MET A 489 -2.06 25.43 1.53
CA MET A 489 -0.96 25.99 0.74
C MET A 489 -0.92 25.48 -0.70
N HIS A 490 -1.70 24.44 -1.04
CA HIS A 490 -1.67 23.78 -2.34
C HIS A 490 -3.03 23.79 -3.02
N ASN A 491 -3.01 23.99 -4.33
CA ASN A 491 -4.21 23.91 -5.14
C ASN A 491 -4.76 22.47 -5.12
N ARG A 492 -5.96 22.28 -4.57
CA ARG A 492 -6.65 20.99 -4.42
C ARG A 492 -6.82 20.21 -5.74
N GLN A 493 -6.66 20.86 -6.87
CA GLN A 493 -6.78 20.25 -8.22
C GLN A 493 -5.67 19.24 -8.57
N ARG A 494 -4.63 19.11 -7.76
CA ARG A 494 -3.48 18.21 -8.02
C ARG A 494 -3.67 16.77 -7.54
N PHE A 495 -4.73 16.50 -6.82
CA PHE A 495 -4.98 15.18 -6.22
C PHE A 495 -6.15 14.46 -6.89
N SER A 496 -6.14 13.13 -6.82
CA SER A 496 -7.29 12.32 -7.18
C SER A 496 -8.44 12.56 -6.19
N ARG A 497 -9.67 12.31 -6.64
CA ARG A 497 -10.82 12.31 -5.73
C ARG A 497 -10.69 11.24 -4.65
N VAL A 498 -11.40 11.42 -3.55
CA VAL A 498 -11.39 10.49 -2.41
C VAL A 498 -12.00 9.15 -2.80
N ILE A 499 -13.00 9.16 -3.68
CA ILE A 499 -13.67 7.97 -4.23
C ILE A 499 -13.73 8.04 -5.75
#